data_0238cc30a2f078fa9a6df2babb9528f7
#
_entry.id   0238cc30a2f078fa9a6df2babb9528f7
#
_cell.length_a   1.000
_cell.length_b   1.000
_cell.length_c   1.000
_cell.angle_alpha   90.00
_cell.angle_beta   90.00
_cell.angle_gamma   90.00
#
_symmetry.space_group_name_H-M   'P 1'
#
loop_
_entity.id
_entity.type
_entity.pdbx_description
1 polymer ?
#
loop_
_entity_poly.entity_id
_entity_poly.type
_entity_poly.pdbx_seq_one_letter_code
_entity_poly.pdbx_strand_id
1 'polypeptide(L)'
;MPQIIRISQKGDFSKTFRFLQKIKQKKFLRKLNQYGQMGVEALSAATPVRSGLTASSWGYILEYNGSNVSIIWTNTNQNKGVYIAVILQYGHGTRNGGYVVGRDYINPAMQPVFDKIADDAWLEVISDE
;
A
#
# COMPACT_ATOMS: atom_id res chain seq x y z
N MET A 1 11.07 9.25 -2.51
CA MET A 1 10.03 8.88 -1.56
C MET A 1 10.29 7.51 -0.98
N PRO A 2 10.06 7.34 0.33
CA PRO A 2 10.23 6.02 0.93
C PRO A 2 9.12 5.09 0.46
N GLN A 3 9.49 3.88 0.14
CA GLN A 3 8.55 2.82 -0.17
C GLN A 3 8.29 2.04 1.11
N ILE A 4 7.09 2.13 1.65
CA ILE A 4 6.70 1.40 2.86
C ILE A 4 6.03 0.08 2.46
N ILE A 5 5.10 0.14 1.53
CA ILE A 5 4.35 -1.03 1.05
C ILE A 5 4.32 -0.98 -0.47
N ARG A 6 4.63 -2.10 -1.09
CA ARG A 6 4.57 -2.22 -2.54
C ARG A 6 3.78 -3.45 -2.93
N ILE A 7 2.74 -3.26 -3.74
CA ILE A 7 2.03 -4.34 -4.40
C ILE A 7 2.32 -4.27 -5.89
N SER A 8 2.79 -5.36 -6.45
CA SER A 8 3.01 -5.48 -7.88
C SER A 8 2.50 -6.82 -8.37
N GLN A 9 2.17 -6.88 -9.64
CA GLN A 9 1.82 -8.15 -10.25
C GLN A 9 3.06 -9.03 -10.33
N LYS A 10 2.99 -10.20 -9.71
CA LYS A 10 4.03 -11.23 -9.78
C LYS A 10 3.38 -12.58 -10.09
N GLY A 11 4.14 -13.48 -10.70
CA GLY A 11 3.65 -14.79 -11.07
C GLY A 11 2.75 -14.73 -12.31
N ASP A 12 1.88 -15.72 -12.43
CA ASP A 12 1.08 -15.87 -13.65
C ASP A 12 -0.29 -15.20 -13.54
N PHE A 13 -0.27 -13.88 -13.40
CA PHE A 13 -1.47 -13.07 -13.49
C PHE A 13 -1.64 -12.43 -14.87
N SER A 14 -0.89 -12.90 -15.86
CA SER A 14 -0.86 -12.28 -17.19
C SER A 14 -2.21 -12.24 -17.89
N LYS A 15 -3.04 -13.28 -17.73
CA LYS A 15 -4.38 -13.30 -18.32
C LYS A 15 -5.29 -12.26 -17.69
N THR A 16 -5.29 -12.19 -16.36
CA THR A 16 -6.06 -11.20 -15.60
C THR A 16 -5.61 -9.80 -15.97
N PHE A 17 -4.31 -9.58 -16.03
CA PHE A 17 -3.77 -8.28 -16.37
C PHE A 17 -4.13 -7.87 -17.80
N ARG A 18 -4.00 -8.78 -18.77
CA ARG A 18 -4.40 -8.49 -20.17
C ARG A 18 -5.88 -8.16 -20.27
N PHE A 19 -6.71 -8.88 -19.55
CA PHE A 19 -8.15 -8.61 -19.52
C PHE A 19 -8.41 -7.21 -18.96
N LEU A 20 -7.78 -6.85 -17.86
CA LEU A 20 -7.90 -5.52 -17.26
C LEU A 20 -7.43 -4.42 -18.21
N GLN A 21 -6.40 -4.68 -19.03
CA GLN A 21 -5.95 -3.74 -20.04
C GLN A 21 -6.95 -3.53 -21.16
N LYS A 22 -7.69 -4.58 -21.53
CA LYS A 22 -8.74 -4.50 -22.55
C LYS A 22 -9.94 -3.70 -22.09
N ILE A 23 -10.24 -3.73 -20.80
CA ILE A 23 -11.21 -2.83 -20.20
C ILE A 23 -10.61 -1.43 -20.30
N LYS A 24 -11.32 -0.53 -20.95
CA LYS A 24 -10.85 0.84 -21.22
C LYS A 24 -9.97 1.36 -20.07
N GLN A 25 -8.78 1.81 -20.40
CA GLN A 25 -7.76 2.26 -19.46
C GLN A 25 -8.30 3.14 -18.33
N LYS A 26 -9.32 3.96 -18.60
CA LYS A 26 -9.94 4.81 -17.58
C LYS A 26 -10.57 4.03 -16.44
N LYS A 27 -11.23 2.92 -16.73
CA LYS A 27 -11.85 2.07 -15.71
C LYS A 27 -10.80 1.38 -14.85
N PHE A 28 -9.75 0.90 -15.51
CA PHE A 28 -8.62 0.26 -14.83
C PHE A 28 -7.90 1.24 -13.90
N LEU A 29 -7.57 2.43 -14.40
CA LEU A 29 -6.92 3.47 -13.61
C LEU A 29 -7.78 3.89 -12.41
N ARG A 30 -9.09 3.98 -12.62
CA ARG A 30 -10.03 4.32 -11.55
C ARG A 30 -9.98 3.27 -10.44
N LYS A 31 -9.96 1.99 -10.79
CA LYS A 31 -9.86 0.91 -9.80
C LYS A 31 -8.54 0.96 -9.04
N LEU A 32 -7.42 1.15 -9.74
CA LEU A 32 -6.12 1.27 -9.08
C LEU A 32 -6.09 2.42 -8.10
N ASN A 33 -6.65 3.56 -8.47
CA ASN A 33 -6.75 4.71 -7.59
C ASN A 33 -7.65 4.45 -6.38
N GLN A 34 -8.74 3.70 -6.56
CA GLN A 34 -9.59 3.29 -5.44
C GLN A 34 -8.83 2.43 -4.44
N TYR A 35 -8.05 1.47 -4.92
CA TYR A 35 -7.23 0.62 -4.04
C TYR A 35 -6.16 1.44 -3.33
N GLY A 36 -5.51 2.35 -4.05
CA GLY A 36 -4.53 3.26 -3.44
C GLY A 36 -5.14 4.04 -2.30
N GLN A 37 -6.30 4.64 -2.53
CA GLN A 37 -7.00 5.44 -1.53
C GLN A 37 -7.48 4.58 -0.36
N MET A 38 -7.99 3.38 -0.62
CA MET A 38 -8.38 2.44 0.45
C MET A 38 -7.20 2.13 1.37
N GLY A 39 -6.03 1.90 0.79
CA GLY A 39 -4.81 1.65 1.56
C GLY A 39 -4.40 2.86 2.40
N VAL A 40 -4.47 4.06 1.83
CA VAL A 40 -4.18 5.30 2.56
C VAL A 40 -5.10 5.44 3.77
N GLU A 41 -6.39 5.23 3.59
CA GLU A 41 -7.36 5.32 4.68
C GLU A 41 -7.12 4.27 5.76
N ALA A 42 -6.85 3.03 5.34
CA ALA A 42 -6.57 1.94 6.27
C ALA A 42 -5.29 2.19 7.08
N LEU A 43 -4.22 2.63 6.42
CA LEU A 43 -2.96 2.93 7.06
C LEU A 43 -3.08 4.13 7.99
N SER A 44 -3.78 5.17 7.56
CA SER A 44 -4.01 6.35 8.40
C SER A 44 -4.77 5.98 9.67
N ALA A 45 -5.83 5.18 9.55
CA ALA A 45 -6.62 4.76 10.69
C ALA A 45 -5.85 3.87 11.67
N ALA A 46 -4.93 3.04 11.15
CA ALA A 46 -4.15 2.11 11.97
C ALA A 46 -2.91 2.72 12.59
N THR A 47 -2.44 3.85 12.09
CA THR A 47 -1.25 4.52 12.62
C THR A 47 -1.49 4.95 14.07
N PRO A 48 -0.54 4.68 14.99
CA PRO A 48 -0.74 5.03 16.41
C PRO A 48 -1.12 6.50 16.62
N VAL A 49 -2.05 6.74 17.54
CA VAL A 49 -2.69 8.05 17.77
C VAL A 49 -1.69 9.15 18.08
N ARG A 50 -0.60 8.82 18.79
CA ARG A 50 0.44 9.81 19.15
C ARG A 50 1.18 10.36 17.92
N SER A 51 0.99 9.73 16.76
CA SER A 51 1.66 10.10 15.53
C SER A 51 0.69 10.71 14.53
N GLY A 52 -0.11 11.71 14.99
CA GLY A 52 -1.11 12.36 14.14
C GLY A 52 -0.54 12.86 12.82
N LEU A 53 0.66 13.44 12.83
CA LEU A 53 1.32 13.87 11.60
C LEU A 53 1.66 12.65 10.70
N THR A 54 2.12 11.56 11.29
CA THR A 54 2.39 10.34 10.53
C THR A 54 1.10 9.79 9.92
N ALA A 55 0.02 9.74 10.71
CA ALA A 55 -1.28 9.27 10.24
C ALA A 55 -1.79 10.08 9.04
N SER A 56 -1.54 11.37 9.01
CA SER A 56 -2.01 12.25 7.93
C SER A 56 -1.04 12.36 6.76
N SER A 57 0.11 11.68 6.82
CA SER A 57 1.15 11.79 5.80
C SER A 57 1.20 10.60 4.84
N TRP A 58 0.25 9.68 4.92
CA TRP A 58 0.16 8.56 3.99
C TRP A 58 -0.30 9.02 2.62
N GLY A 59 0.28 8.43 1.59
CA GLY A 59 -0.11 8.63 0.21
C GLY A 59 0.18 7.38 -0.60
N TYR A 60 -0.11 7.42 -1.88
CA TYR A 60 0.22 6.33 -2.78
C TYR A 60 0.63 6.88 -4.15
N ILE A 61 1.41 6.09 -4.85
CA ILE A 61 1.74 6.36 -6.25
C ILE A 61 1.50 5.10 -7.06
N LEU A 62 1.21 5.28 -8.35
CA LEU A 62 1.12 4.18 -9.32
C LEU A 62 2.40 4.20 -10.16
N GLU A 63 3.00 3.04 -10.31
CA GLU A 63 4.20 2.88 -11.11
C GLU A 63 3.93 1.87 -12.22
N TYR A 64 4.24 2.26 -13.45
CA TYR A 64 4.08 1.43 -14.63
C TYR A 64 5.45 1.00 -15.13
N ASN A 65 5.63 -0.29 -15.34
CA ASN A 65 6.87 -0.84 -15.88
C ASN A 65 6.51 -1.92 -16.91
N GLY A 66 6.44 -1.51 -18.17
CA GLY A 66 5.98 -2.40 -19.22
C GLY A 66 4.54 -2.85 -18.98
N SER A 67 4.33 -4.16 -18.86
CA SER A 67 3.02 -4.73 -18.57
C SER A 67 2.72 -4.82 -17.06
N ASN A 68 3.65 -4.39 -16.21
CA ASN A 68 3.49 -4.46 -14.77
C ASN A 68 3.01 -3.12 -14.22
N VAL A 69 2.07 -3.19 -13.27
CA VAL A 69 1.61 -2.03 -12.52
C VAL A 69 1.82 -2.30 -11.04
N SER A 70 2.35 -1.32 -10.34
CA SER A 70 2.56 -1.40 -8.89
C SER A 70 1.83 -0.25 -8.21
N ILE A 71 1.25 -0.54 -7.06
CA ILE A 71 0.76 0.49 -6.14
C ILE A 71 1.77 0.57 -5.01
N ILE A 72 2.32 1.76 -4.79
CA ILE A 72 3.32 1.97 -3.75
C ILE A 72 2.74 2.97 -2.75
N TRP A 73 2.55 2.52 -1.50
CA TRP A 73 2.13 3.41 -0.43
C TRP A 73 3.36 4.01 0.23
N THR A 74 3.29 5.31 0.47
CA THR A 74 4.40 6.10 0.99
C THR A 74 3.94 6.90 2.19
N ASN A 75 4.90 7.24 3.05
CA ASN A 75 4.65 8.18 4.14
C ASN A 75 5.77 9.21 4.12
N THR A 76 5.40 10.49 4.06
CA THR A 76 6.37 11.59 3.93
C THR A 76 6.86 12.12 5.27
N ASN A 77 6.30 11.67 6.39
CA ASN A 77 6.70 12.15 7.70
C ASN A 77 8.08 11.62 8.10
N GLN A 78 9.02 12.53 8.15
CA GLN A 78 10.42 12.24 8.40
C GLN A 78 10.92 13.21 9.45
N ASN A 79 11.70 12.70 10.40
CA ASN A 79 12.33 13.52 11.43
C ASN A 79 13.82 13.17 11.47
N LYS A 80 14.67 14.16 11.19
CA LYS A 80 16.14 13.99 11.16
C LYS A 80 16.59 12.82 10.30
N GLY A 81 15.96 12.67 9.12
CA GLY A 81 16.27 11.61 8.18
C GLY A 81 15.63 10.25 8.49
N VAL A 82 14.84 10.16 9.55
CA VAL A 82 14.18 8.91 9.94
C VAL A 82 12.70 8.96 9.60
N TYR A 83 12.22 7.95 8.89
CA TYR A 83 10.81 7.82 8.56
C TYR A 83 10.05 7.25 9.75
N ILE A 84 9.17 8.06 10.30
CA ILE A 84 8.46 7.73 11.54
C ILE A 84 7.56 6.52 11.36
N ALA A 85 6.89 6.40 10.20
CA ALA A 85 6.01 5.25 9.93
C ALA A 85 6.77 3.92 10.03
N VAL A 86 8.03 3.88 9.62
CA VAL A 86 8.86 2.67 9.65
C VAL A 86 9.24 2.30 11.07
N ILE A 87 9.67 3.26 11.87
CA ILE A 87 10.09 2.97 13.25
C ILE A 87 8.90 2.62 14.15
N LEU A 88 7.70 3.09 13.84
CA LEU A 88 6.49 2.68 14.56
C LEU A 88 6.18 1.20 14.29
N GLN A 89 6.44 0.74 13.09
CA GLN A 89 6.23 -0.65 12.70
C GLN A 89 7.27 -1.60 13.30
N TYR A 90 8.54 -1.23 13.22
CA TYR A 90 9.65 -2.13 13.54
C TYR A 90 10.35 -1.84 14.86
N GLY A 91 10.08 -0.68 15.45
CA GLY A 91 10.79 -0.26 16.66
C GLY A 91 12.13 0.42 16.35
N HIS A 92 12.78 0.90 17.37
CA HIS A 92 14.06 1.59 17.20
C HIS A 92 14.83 1.67 18.53
N GLY A 93 16.15 1.82 18.41
CA GLY A 93 17.00 2.10 19.57
C GLY A 93 16.89 3.56 20.00
N THR A 94 17.17 3.82 21.28
CA THR A 94 17.19 5.16 21.87
C THR A 94 18.63 5.60 22.18
N ARG A 95 18.81 6.91 22.38
CA ARG A 95 20.12 7.47 22.71
C ARG A 95 20.76 6.87 23.97
N ASN A 96 19.93 6.43 24.92
CA ASN A 96 20.40 5.92 26.21
C ASN A 96 20.63 4.41 26.22
N GLY A 97 20.72 3.78 25.03
CA GLY A 97 20.92 2.34 24.93
C GLY A 97 19.66 1.51 25.13
N GLY A 98 18.51 2.16 25.30
CA GLY A 98 17.22 1.48 25.37
C GLY A 98 16.68 1.15 23.98
N TYR A 99 15.49 0.54 23.97
CA TYR A 99 14.81 0.16 22.73
C TYR A 99 13.30 0.37 22.87
N VAL A 100 12.71 0.98 21.86
CA VAL A 100 11.25 1.10 21.76
C VAL A 100 10.74 -0.01 20.84
N VAL A 101 9.88 -0.87 21.38
CA VAL A 101 9.32 -1.99 20.62
C VAL A 101 8.36 -1.47 19.58
N GLY A 102 8.49 -1.96 18.35
CA GLY A 102 7.56 -1.68 17.28
C GLY A 102 6.23 -2.42 17.47
N ARG A 103 5.25 -2.00 16.71
CA ARG A 103 3.94 -2.65 16.66
C ARG A 103 3.56 -2.85 15.20
N ASP A 104 3.25 -4.09 14.83
CA ASP A 104 2.79 -4.41 13.49
C ASP A 104 1.38 -3.84 13.28
N TYR A 105 1.31 -2.63 12.72
CA TYR A 105 0.05 -2.00 12.38
C TYR A 105 -0.20 -2.01 10.87
N ILE A 106 0.85 -2.07 10.06
CA ILE A 106 0.78 -2.00 8.60
C ILE A 106 0.14 -3.26 8.03
N ASN A 107 0.64 -4.44 8.41
CA ASN A 107 0.16 -5.70 7.84
C ASN A 107 -1.33 -5.94 8.13
N PRO A 108 -1.81 -5.82 9.37
CA PRO A 108 -3.24 -5.97 9.63
C PRO A 108 -4.11 -4.92 8.92
N ALA A 109 -3.62 -3.69 8.80
CA ALA A 109 -4.35 -2.62 8.13
C ALA A 109 -4.54 -2.93 6.64
N MET A 110 -3.51 -3.47 6.01
CA MET A 110 -3.51 -3.71 4.56
C MET A 110 -4.17 -5.02 4.15
N GLN A 111 -4.34 -5.97 5.07
CA GLN A 111 -4.92 -7.27 4.73
C GLN A 111 -6.29 -7.15 4.05
N PRO A 112 -7.26 -6.37 4.58
CA PRO A 112 -8.55 -6.21 3.89
C PRO A 112 -8.42 -5.57 2.51
N VAL A 113 -7.45 -4.67 2.32
CA VAL A 113 -7.20 -4.03 1.03
C VAL A 113 -6.71 -5.06 0.02
N PHE A 114 -5.75 -5.90 0.41
CA PHE A 114 -5.23 -6.96 -0.43
C PHE A 114 -6.31 -7.98 -0.78
N ASP A 115 -7.14 -8.35 0.18
CA ASP A 115 -8.25 -9.27 -0.03
C ASP A 115 -9.24 -8.70 -1.05
N LYS A 116 -9.54 -7.41 -0.95
CA LYS A 116 -10.44 -6.74 -1.89
C LYS A 116 -9.87 -6.73 -3.31
N ILE A 117 -8.57 -6.44 -3.45
CA ILE A 117 -7.89 -6.45 -4.74
C ILE A 117 -7.96 -7.84 -5.37
N ALA A 118 -7.68 -8.87 -4.56
CA ALA A 118 -7.70 -10.26 -5.04
C ALA A 118 -9.11 -10.69 -5.45
N ASP A 119 -10.12 -10.35 -4.65
CA ASP A 119 -11.51 -10.68 -4.96
C ASP A 119 -11.99 -10.00 -6.24
N ASP A 120 -11.68 -8.71 -6.40
CA ASP A 120 -12.06 -7.96 -7.59
C ASP A 120 -11.38 -8.52 -8.85
N ALA A 121 -10.10 -8.87 -8.74
CA ALA A 121 -9.36 -9.47 -9.84
C ALA A 121 -9.98 -10.82 -10.23
N TRP A 122 -10.36 -11.63 -9.25
CA TRP A 122 -11.00 -12.93 -9.51
C TRP A 122 -12.35 -12.77 -10.19
N LEU A 123 -13.16 -11.81 -9.73
CA LEU A 123 -14.46 -11.53 -10.33
C LEU A 123 -14.35 -11.10 -11.78
N GLU A 124 -13.34 -10.30 -12.11
CA GLU A 124 -13.10 -9.87 -13.49
C GLU A 124 -12.71 -11.06 -14.37
N VAL A 125 -11.90 -11.97 -13.86
CA VAL A 125 -11.52 -13.19 -14.60
C VAL A 125 -12.73 -14.07 -14.88
N ILE A 126 -13.60 -14.27 -13.89
CA ILE A 126 -14.81 -15.08 -14.03
C ILE A 126 -15.77 -14.45 -15.04
N SER A 127 -15.96 -13.12 -14.96
CA SER A 127 -16.94 -12.43 -15.81
C SER A 127 -16.52 -12.38 -17.27
N ASP A 128 -15.24 -12.62 -17.59
CA ASP A 128 -14.74 -12.66 -18.95
C ASP A 128 -15.00 -14.02 -19.63
N GLU A 129 -15.39 -15.02 -18.88
CA GLU A 129 -15.78 -16.31 -19.43
C GLU A 129 -17.24 -16.25 -19.91
#